data_6bdf9660a3e70356c6db6e4fa13c4bc6
#
_entry.id   6bdf9660a3e70356c6db6e4fa13c4bc6
#
_cell.length_a   1.000
_cell.length_b   1.000
_cell.length_c   1.000
_cell.angle_alpha   90.00
_cell.angle_beta   90.00
_cell.angle_gamma   90.00
#
_symmetry.space_group_name_H-M   'P 1'
#
loop_
_entity.id
_entity.type
_entity.pdbx_description
1 polymer ?
#
loop_
_entity_poly.entity_id
_entity_poly.type
_entity_poly.pdbx_seq_one_letter_code
_entity_poly.pdbx_strand_id
1 'polypeptide(L)'
;MCCLVLRPGGDGTVEELHGRARPSHGASFLESSFHRQAIIESISAGALPLKFAYAGSAAYTHDHYASGVDYTAMMASAANESDILLSLGLEAATVGGIAELGPGNGLHTVTFLRHLAARGLRFRRYLAIDFSATLLEIACDRLRSSFDDDFLVETSVWDFEDLPLSCVERWRAGEEPVLVCLLGHTLGNVEDPTRALGNLAAGLRNGDVLLASVLLRQPAALVESTMTAYRTYAFRCAALEPLIACGLRPSDLELVLRYVDSTVVGEVTLLRDARVEGLDLAGGHHFRCFLSRRFTCDEVVRLIENAGWSIRAARVDETRHHMTVAATRG
;
A
#
# COMPACT_ATOMS: atom_id res chain seq x y z
N MET A 1 7.24 24.79 6.04
CA MET A 1 6.65 23.73 6.89
C MET A 1 5.14 23.92 6.80
N CYS A 2 4.49 23.08 5.99
CA CYS A 2 3.03 23.18 5.81
C CYS A 2 2.37 22.21 6.80
N CYS A 3 1.61 22.73 7.74
CA CYS A 3 0.90 21.97 8.76
C CYS A 3 -0.60 22.10 8.53
N LEU A 4 -1.30 20.98 8.39
CA LEU A 4 -2.75 20.95 8.26
C LEU A 4 -3.37 20.21 9.45
N VAL A 5 -4.27 20.90 10.15
CA VAL A 5 -5.06 20.32 11.24
C VAL A 5 -6.43 19.92 10.70
N LEU A 6 -6.72 18.64 10.69
CA LEU A 6 -8.03 18.10 10.34
C LEU A 6 -8.87 17.94 11.61
N ARG A 7 -9.75 18.91 11.89
CA ARG A 7 -10.69 18.87 13.03
C ARG A 7 -12.00 18.18 12.64
N PRO A 8 -12.69 17.54 13.59
CA PRO A 8 -14.02 17.01 13.36
C PRO A 8 -14.98 18.17 13.04
N GLY A 9 -15.43 18.25 11.81
CA GLY A 9 -16.40 19.26 11.37
C GLY A 9 -17.44 18.61 10.48
N GLY A 10 -18.69 18.57 10.95
CA GLY A 10 -19.89 18.21 10.20
C GLY A 10 -20.38 16.80 10.39
N ASP A 11 -21.65 16.69 10.76
CA ASP A 11 -22.49 15.50 10.92
C ASP A 11 -22.71 14.73 9.58
N GLY A 12 -21.65 14.26 8.95
CA GLY A 12 -21.75 13.25 7.90
C GLY A 12 -21.73 11.87 8.58
N THR A 13 -22.87 11.23 8.66
CA THR A 13 -22.95 9.85 9.18
C THR A 13 -22.12 8.95 8.28
N VAL A 14 -21.34 8.07 8.87
CA VAL A 14 -20.47 7.08 8.22
C VAL A 14 -21.24 6.16 7.24
N GLU A 15 -22.56 6.22 7.24
CA GLU A 15 -23.47 5.43 6.40
C GLU A 15 -23.46 5.81 4.91
N GLU A 16 -23.10 7.04 4.53
CA GLU A 16 -23.14 7.47 3.12
C GLU A 16 -21.92 7.03 2.28
N LEU A 17 -20.91 6.41 2.88
CA LEU A 17 -19.63 6.11 2.24
C LEU A 17 -19.57 4.75 1.52
N HIS A 18 -20.64 3.92 1.54
CA HIS A 18 -20.50 2.51 1.20
C HIS A 18 -21.47 2.02 0.13
N GLY A 19 -21.00 2.02 -1.12
CA GLY A 19 -21.62 1.29 -2.24
C GLY A 19 -21.43 -0.24 -2.20
N ARG A 20 -20.79 -0.81 -1.15
CA ARG A 20 -20.72 -2.24 -0.86
C ARG A 20 -21.06 -2.49 0.59
N ALA A 21 -21.82 -3.54 0.85
CA ALA A 21 -22.28 -3.90 2.19
C ALA A 21 -21.10 -3.99 3.15
N ARG A 22 -21.06 -3.08 4.12
CA ARG A 22 -20.37 -3.34 5.38
C ARG A 22 -20.92 -4.66 5.94
N PRO A 23 -20.10 -5.46 6.67
CA PRO A 23 -20.68 -6.51 7.49
C PRO A 23 -21.84 -5.91 8.27
N SER A 24 -22.95 -6.62 8.33
CA SER A 24 -24.32 -6.19 8.63
C SER A 24 -24.56 -5.44 9.97
N HIS A 25 -23.52 -4.96 10.63
CA HIS A 25 -23.61 -4.37 11.97
C HIS A 25 -22.92 -3.02 12.16
N GLY A 26 -22.45 -2.35 11.11
CA GLY A 26 -21.96 -0.96 11.22
C GLY A 26 -20.80 -0.72 12.23
N ALA A 27 -20.28 -1.77 12.85
CA ALA A 27 -19.22 -1.68 13.85
C ALA A 27 -17.83 -1.83 13.20
N SER A 28 -16.88 -1.03 13.67
CA SER A 28 -15.46 -1.19 13.33
C SER A 28 -14.95 -2.52 13.89
N PHE A 29 -14.08 -3.23 13.16
CA PHE A 29 -13.51 -4.50 13.56
C PHE A 29 -12.05 -4.65 13.16
N LEU A 30 -11.34 -5.53 13.85
CA LEU A 30 -10.00 -6.00 13.51
C LEU A 30 -10.06 -7.48 13.11
N GLU A 31 -9.17 -7.89 12.18
CA GLU A 31 -9.13 -9.26 11.67
C GLU A 31 -8.74 -10.28 12.75
N SER A 32 -7.99 -9.85 13.77
CA SER A 32 -7.56 -10.73 14.86
C SER A 32 -7.28 -9.96 16.15
N SER A 33 -7.28 -10.70 17.27
CA SER A 33 -6.83 -10.18 18.58
C SER A 33 -5.34 -9.82 18.56
N PHE A 34 -4.53 -10.49 17.74
CA PHE A 34 -3.12 -10.16 17.54
C PHE A 34 -2.96 -8.76 16.95
N HIS A 35 -3.73 -8.38 15.93
CA HIS A 35 -3.70 -7.04 15.36
C HIS A 35 -4.07 -5.99 16.39
N ARG A 36 -5.09 -6.24 17.22
CA ARG A 36 -5.49 -5.34 18.30
C ARG A 36 -4.34 -5.11 19.28
N GLN A 37 -3.70 -6.18 19.75
CA GLN A 37 -2.59 -6.09 20.69
C GLN A 37 -1.40 -5.32 20.07
N ALA A 38 -1.05 -5.62 18.83
CA ALA A 38 0.05 -4.96 18.13
C ALA A 38 -0.21 -3.47 17.89
N ILE A 39 -1.46 -3.07 17.63
CA ILE A 39 -1.85 -1.65 17.50
C ILE A 39 -1.65 -0.93 18.84
N ILE A 40 -2.09 -1.53 19.95
CA ILE A 40 -1.98 -0.95 21.30
C ILE A 40 -0.51 -0.77 21.69
N GLU A 41 0.32 -1.78 21.46
CA GLU A 41 1.76 -1.72 21.70
C GLU A 41 2.43 -0.63 20.87
N SER A 42 2.03 -0.51 19.60
CA SER A 42 2.54 0.51 18.66
C SER A 42 2.17 1.93 19.09
N ILE A 43 0.92 2.15 19.54
CA ILE A 43 0.47 3.44 20.08
C ILE A 43 1.32 3.82 21.29
N SER A 44 1.57 2.88 22.20
CA SER A 44 2.42 3.09 23.38
C SER A 44 3.88 3.41 23.01
N ALA A 45 4.37 2.83 21.92
CA ALA A 45 5.72 3.07 21.39
C ALA A 45 5.82 4.39 20.58
N GLY A 46 4.70 5.09 20.35
CA GLY A 46 4.67 6.38 19.66
C GLY A 46 4.57 6.31 18.13
N ALA A 47 4.44 5.12 17.54
CA ALA A 47 4.28 4.97 16.10
C ALA A 47 3.46 3.72 15.73
N LEU A 48 2.34 3.93 15.06
CA LEU A 48 1.51 2.87 14.50
C LEU A 48 1.98 2.57 13.06
N PRO A 49 2.46 1.35 12.77
CA PRO A 49 2.81 0.94 11.42
C PRO A 49 1.63 1.06 10.45
N LEU A 50 1.89 1.58 9.25
CA LEU A 50 0.84 1.87 8.28
C LEU A 50 0.07 0.63 7.82
N LYS A 51 0.69 -0.57 7.84
CA LYS A 51 0.02 -1.83 7.49
C LYS A 51 -1.30 -2.06 8.25
N PHE A 52 -1.43 -1.54 9.48
CA PHE A 52 -2.67 -1.65 10.26
C PHE A 52 -3.81 -0.78 9.70
N ALA A 53 -3.50 0.28 8.92
CA ALA A 53 -4.51 1.08 8.23
C ALA A 53 -5.18 0.33 7.05
N TYR A 54 -4.82 -0.92 6.84
CA TYR A 54 -5.37 -1.79 5.79
C TYR A 54 -6.11 -3.00 6.37
N ALA A 55 -6.04 -3.24 7.67
CA ALA A 55 -6.57 -4.44 8.31
C ALA A 55 -8.03 -4.29 8.78
N GLY A 56 -8.83 -5.33 8.62
CA GLY A 56 -10.22 -5.37 9.10
C GLY A 56 -11.10 -4.29 8.48
N SER A 57 -11.84 -3.54 9.30
CA SER A 57 -12.70 -2.44 8.83
C SER A 57 -11.91 -1.34 8.11
N ALA A 58 -10.62 -1.18 8.42
CA ALA A 58 -9.77 -0.21 7.73
C ALA A 58 -9.56 -0.54 6.24
N ALA A 59 -9.68 -1.81 5.82
CA ALA A 59 -9.64 -2.20 4.42
C ALA A 59 -10.78 -1.53 3.61
N TYR A 60 -11.97 -1.43 4.16
CA TYR A 60 -13.12 -0.79 3.48
C TYR A 60 -12.98 0.73 3.41
N THR A 61 -12.49 1.38 4.47
CA THR A 61 -12.23 2.82 4.45
C THR A 61 -11.08 3.15 3.52
N HIS A 62 -10.07 2.28 3.43
CA HIS A 62 -8.99 2.39 2.45
C HIS A 62 -9.50 2.18 1.02
N ASP A 63 -10.33 1.16 0.75
CA ASP A 63 -10.93 0.95 -0.58
C ASP A 63 -11.71 2.18 -1.04
N HIS A 64 -12.50 2.77 -0.15
CA HIS A 64 -13.22 4.00 -0.45
C HIS A 64 -12.26 5.16 -0.78
N TYR A 65 -11.25 5.38 0.04
CA TYR A 65 -10.23 6.42 -0.19
C TYR A 65 -9.46 6.19 -1.50
N ALA A 66 -8.99 4.96 -1.72
CA ALA A 66 -8.21 4.57 -2.89
C ALA A 66 -9.01 4.57 -4.20
N SER A 67 -10.34 4.54 -4.11
CA SER A 67 -11.24 4.68 -5.28
C SER A 67 -11.55 6.14 -5.63
N GLY A 68 -11.09 7.10 -4.81
CA GLY A 68 -11.27 8.53 -5.03
C GLY A 68 -10.43 9.05 -6.20
N VAL A 69 -10.93 10.09 -6.88
CA VAL A 69 -10.29 10.67 -8.08
C VAL A 69 -8.89 11.23 -7.78
N ASP A 70 -8.69 11.86 -6.63
CA ASP A 70 -7.41 12.45 -6.25
C ASP A 70 -6.36 11.36 -5.98
N TYR A 71 -6.76 10.26 -5.33
CA TYR A 71 -5.86 9.13 -5.09
C TYR A 71 -5.50 8.42 -6.40
N THR A 72 -6.48 8.11 -7.24
CA THR A 72 -6.23 7.43 -8.53
C THR A 72 -5.36 8.28 -9.46
N ALA A 73 -5.53 9.59 -9.47
CA ALA A 73 -4.65 10.50 -10.21
C ALA A 73 -3.22 10.51 -9.64
N MET A 74 -3.07 10.52 -8.30
CA MET A 74 -1.76 10.45 -7.64
C MET A 74 -1.02 9.16 -7.94
N MET A 75 -1.73 8.03 -8.10
CA MET A 75 -1.16 6.70 -8.34
C MET A 75 -1.12 6.28 -9.83
N ALA A 76 -1.27 7.20 -10.76
CA ALA A 76 -1.40 6.91 -12.19
C ALA A 76 -0.07 6.51 -12.87
N SER A 77 0.56 5.40 -12.45
CA SER A 77 1.83 4.88 -12.96
C SER A 77 1.71 3.63 -13.86
N ALA A 78 0.53 3.03 -13.98
CA ALA A 78 0.33 1.73 -14.63
C ALA A 78 0.84 1.67 -16.09
N ALA A 79 0.72 2.75 -16.86
CA ALA A 79 1.26 2.82 -18.21
C ALA A 79 2.79 2.76 -18.22
N ASN A 80 3.44 3.52 -17.34
CA ASN A 80 4.90 3.55 -17.20
C ASN A 80 5.45 2.19 -16.73
N GLU A 81 4.76 1.52 -15.81
CA GLU A 81 5.07 0.17 -15.32
C GLU A 81 4.99 -0.86 -16.45
N SER A 82 3.94 -0.78 -17.26
CA SER A 82 3.75 -1.67 -18.41
C SER A 82 4.83 -1.45 -19.49
N ASP A 83 5.15 -0.19 -19.80
CA ASP A 83 6.15 0.16 -20.82
C ASP A 83 7.55 -0.36 -20.45
N ILE A 84 7.93 -0.29 -19.18
CA ILE A 84 9.23 -0.76 -18.74
C ILE A 84 9.36 -2.28 -18.85
N LEU A 85 8.31 -3.03 -18.50
CA LEU A 85 8.29 -4.49 -18.67
C LEU A 85 8.40 -4.90 -20.12
N LEU A 86 7.67 -4.24 -21.00
CA LEU A 86 7.74 -4.50 -22.44
C LEU A 86 9.12 -4.20 -23.01
N SER A 87 9.81 -3.18 -22.50
CA SER A 87 11.18 -2.83 -22.92
C SER A 87 12.22 -3.90 -22.56
N LEU A 88 11.93 -4.76 -21.58
CA LEU A 88 12.79 -5.90 -21.23
C LEU A 88 12.65 -7.09 -22.18
N GLY A 89 11.67 -7.07 -23.09
CA GLY A 89 11.39 -8.18 -23.98
C GLY A 89 10.86 -9.42 -23.25
N LEU A 90 10.25 -9.27 -22.08
CA LEU A 90 9.66 -10.37 -21.36
C LEU A 90 8.46 -10.92 -22.13
N GLU A 91 8.43 -12.23 -22.33
CA GLU A 91 7.28 -12.93 -22.89
C GLU A 91 6.50 -13.60 -21.76
N ALA A 92 5.16 -13.52 -21.77
CA ALA A 92 4.32 -14.14 -20.74
C ALA A 92 4.53 -15.66 -20.62
N ALA A 93 4.96 -16.31 -21.71
CA ALA A 93 5.26 -17.74 -21.72
C ALA A 93 6.56 -18.12 -20.98
N THR A 94 7.45 -17.15 -20.75
CA THR A 94 8.74 -17.36 -20.08
C THR A 94 8.69 -16.96 -18.60
N VAL A 95 7.53 -16.48 -18.11
CA VAL A 95 7.33 -16.07 -16.72
C VAL A 95 6.19 -16.89 -16.13
N GLY A 96 6.44 -17.57 -15.01
CA GLY A 96 5.49 -18.49 -14.36
C GLY A 96 4.25 -17.81 -13.76
N GLY A 97 4.24 -16.46 -13.67
CA GLY A 97 3.13 -15.67 -13.19
C GLY A 97 3.58 -14.36 -12.53
N ILE A 98 2.60 -13.59 -12.06
CA ILE A 98 2.81 -12.35 -11.32
C ILE A 98 2.52 -12.58 -9.85
N ALA A 99 3.41 -12.13 -8.96
CA ALA A 99 3.19 -12.02 -7.52
C ALA A 99 3.26 -10.54 -7.13
N GLU A 100 2.17 -9.95 -6.66
CA GLU A 100 2.12 -8.55 -6.29
C GLU A 100 1.99 -8.38 -4.78
N LEU A 101 2.85 -7.53 -4.21
CA LEU A 101 2.85 -7.18 -2.81
C LEU A 101 2.11 -5.87 -2.61
N GLY A 102 1.12 -5.90 -1.72
CA GLY A 102 0.29 -4.73 -1.42
C GLY A 102 -0.55 -4.28 -2.62
N PRO A 103 -1.38 -5.14 -3.25
CA PRO A 103 -2.22 -4.76 -4.39
C PRO A 103 -3.27 -3.71 -4.01
N GLY A 104 -3.38 -3.38 -2.72
CA GLY A 104 -4.39 -2.47 -2.21
C GLY A 104 -5.79 -2.97 -2.54
N ASN A 105 -6.63 -2.10 -3.10
CA ASN A 105 -7.97 -2.48 -3.53
C ASN A 105 -8.02 -3.10 -4.95
N GLY A 106 -6.89 -3.33 -5.61
CA GLY A 106 -6.79 -3.96 -6.93
C GLY A 106 -7.08 -3.06 -8.14
N LEU A 107 -7.51 -1.80 -7.96
CA LEU A 107 -7.81 -0.89 -9.09
C LEU A 107 -6.59 -0.61 -9.96
N HIS A 108 -5.45 -0.35 -9.31
CA HIS A 108 -4.19 -0.11 -10.01
C HIS A 108 -3.74 -1.34 -10.78
N THR A 109 -3.81 -2.51 -10.15
CA THR A 109 -3.48 -3.81 -10.74
C THR A 109 -4.33 -4.10 -11.99
N VAL A 110 -5.64 -3.89 -11.92
CA VAL A 110 -6.54 -4.06 -13.09
C VAL A 110 -6.10 -3.16 -14.24
N THR A 111 -5.76 -1.91 -13.96
CA THR A 111 -5.29 -0.96 -14.97
C THR A 111 -3.96 -1.42 -15.58
N PHE A 112 -3.00 -1.83 -14.76
CA PHE A 112 -1.70 -2.34 -15.18
C PHE A 112 -1.83 -3.58 -16.08
N LEU A 113 -2.60 -4.60 -15.65
CA LEU A 113 -2.81 -5.82 -16.42
C LEU A 113 -3.53 -5.57 -17.74
N ARG A 114 -4.48 -4.62 -17.79
CA ARG A 114 -5.12 -4.19 -19.04
C ARG A 114 -4.15 -3.52 -20.00
N HIS A 115 -3.24 -2.70 -19.50
CA HIS A 115 -2.19 -2.10 -20.34
C HIS A 115 -1.26 -3.17 -20.94
N LEU A 116 -0.88 -4.19 -20.17
CA LEU A 116 -0.09 -5.31 -20.66
C LEU A 116 -0.86 -6.13 -21.71
N ALA A 117 -2.11 -6.49 -21.41
CA ALA A 117 -2.97 -7.27 -22.31
C ALA A 117 -3.22 -6.57 -23.65
N ALA A 118 -3.41 -5.24 -23.64
CA ALA A 118 -3.58 -4.42 -24.85
C ALA A 118 -2.35 -4.45 -25.76
N ARG A 119 -1.17 -4.82 -25.23
CA ARG A 119 0.11 -4.96 -25.95
C ARG A 119 0.53 -6.41 -26.17
N GLY A 120 -0.39 -7.36 -25.95
CA GLY A 120 -0.17 -8.78 -26.21
C GLY A 120 0.50 -9.56 -25.08
N LEU A 121 0.82 -8.92 -23.96
CA LEU A 121 1.41 -9.60 -22.79
C LEU A 121 0.31 -9.97 -21.81
N ARG A 122 -0.07 -11.26 -21.78
CA ARG A 122 -1.13 -11.80 -20.91
C ARG A 122 -0.56 -12.86 -19.99
N PHE A 123 -0.73 -12.66 -18.69
CA PHE A 123 -0.41 -13.65 -17.68
C PHE A 123 -1.66 -14.45 -17.31
N ARG A 124 -1.47 -15.71 -16.94
CA ARG A 124 -2.57 -16.60 -16.52
C ARG A 124 -2.64 -16.82 -15.01
N ARG A 125 -1.56 -16.52 -14.31
CA ARG A 125 -1.48 -16.74 -12.87
C ARG A 125 -1.08 -15.44 -12.16
N TYR A 126 -1.79 -15.16 -11.09
CA TYR A 126 -1.56 -13.99 -10.25
C TYR A 126 -1.70 -14.36 -8.78
N LEU A 127 -0.70 -13.99 -7.98
CA LEU A 127 -0.71 -14.12 -6.53
C LEU A 127 -0.78 -12.73 -5.90
N ALA A 128 -1.88 -12.44 -5.23
CA ALA A 128 -2.02 -11.26 -4.39
C ALA A 128 -1.43 -11.53 -2.99
N ILE A 129 -0.53 -10.66 -2.53
CA ILE A 129 0.15 -10.80 -1.24
C ILE A 129 -0.08 -9.51 -0.44
N ASP A 130 -0.70 -9.61 0.72
CA ASP A 130 -0.96 -8.47 1.60
C ASP A 130 -0.97 -8.91 3.07
N PHE A 131 -0.78 -7.95 3.95
CA PHE A 131 -0.94 -8.14 5.40
C PHE A 131 -2.42 -8.34 5.79
N SER A 132 -3.35 -7.72 5.05
CA SER A 132 -4.78 -7.73 5.30
C SER A 132 -5.52 -8.78 4.46
N ALA A 133 -6.14 -9.75 5.12
CA ALA A 133 -7.03 -10.71 4.49
C ALA A 133 -8.25 -10.02 3.85
N THR A 134 -8.85 -9.06 4.56
CA THR A 134 -10.01 -8.31 4.08
C THR A 134 -9.69 -7.50 2.81
N LEU A 135 -8.52 -6.86 2.76
CA LEU A 135 -8.11 -6.09 1.58
C LEU A 135 -7.82 -7.02 0.39
N LEU A 136 -7.23 -8.20 0.64
CA LEU A 136 -7.05 -9.24 -0.39
C LEU A 136 -8.39 -9.71 -0.99
N GLU A 137 -9.43 -9.89 -0.17
CA GLU A 137 -10.77 -10.24 -0.65
C GLU A 137 -11.31 -9.16 -1.60
N ILE A 138 -11.22 -7.88 -1.21
CA ILE A 138 -11.64 -6.74 -2.05
C ILE A 138 -10.88 -6.72 -3.39
N ALA A 139 -9.56 -6.88 -3.35
CA ALA A 139 -8.72 -6.90 -4.55
C ALA A 139 -9.05 -8.08 -5.46
N CYS A 140 -9.19 -9.29 -4.91
CA CYS A 140 -9.49 -10.50 -5.67
C CYS A 140 -10.87 -10.46 -6.32
N ASP A 141 -11.90 -9.98 -5.63
CA ASP A 141 -13.23 -9.82 -6.21
C ASP A 141 -13.20 -8.87 -7.41
N ARG A 142 -12.42 -7.79 -7.31
CA ARG A 142 -12.24 -6.85 -8.40
C ARG A 142 -11.48 -7.46 -9.58
N LEU A 143 -10.41 -8.18 -9.32
CA LEU A 143 -9.64 -8.87 -10.36
C LEU A 143 -10.47 -9.92 -11.07
N ARG A 144 -11.14 -10.82 -10.34
CA ARG A 144 -12.00 -11.88 -10.89
C ARG A 144 -13.14 -11.31 -11.72
N SER A 145 -13.72 -10.18 -11.32
CA SER A 145 -14.78 -9.49 -12.08
C SER A 145 -14.27 -8.72 -13.31
N SER A 146 -12.95 -8.54 -13.44
CA SER A 146 -12.33 -7.72 -14.49
C SER A 146 -11.66 -8.52 -15.60
N PHE A 147 -11.40 -9.81 -15.38
CA PHE A 147 -10.71 -10.71 -16.30
C PHE A 147 -11.49 -12.01 -16.49
N ASP A 148 -11.12 -12.78 -17.53
CA ASP A 148 -11.76 -14.04 -17.89
C ASP A 148 -11.40 -15.16 -16.88
N ASP A 149 -12.19 -16.24 -16.87
CA ASP A 149 -12.04 -17.38 -15.93
C ASP A 149 -10.70 -18.14 -16.05
N ASP A 150 -9.97 -17.95 -17.14
CA ASP A 150 -8.64 -18.54 -17.32
C ASP A 150 -7.52 -17.76 -16.60
N PHE A 151 -7.84 -16.58 -16.02
CA PHE A 151 -6.94 -15.83 -15.16
C PHE A 151 -7.08 -16.27 -13.71
N LEU A 152 -6.13 -17.08 -13.25
CA LEU A 152 -6.14 -17.66 -11.90
C LEU A 152 -5.63 -16.65 -10.87
N VAL A 153 -6.52 -16.21 -9.99
CA VAL A 153 -6.21 -15.29 -8.88
C VAL A 153 -6.14 -16.05 -7.57
N GLU A 154 -4.96 -16.10 -6.99
CA GLU A 154 -4.67 -16.71 -5.70
C GLU A 154 -4.25 -15.63 -4.67
N THR A 155 -4.31 -15.94 -3.39
CA THR A 155 -4.00 -15.00 -2.30
C THR A 155 -3.04 -15.60 -1.29
N SER A 156 -2.24 -14.73 -0.68
CA SER A 156 -1.44 -15.08 0.49
C SER A 156 -1.46 -13.93 1.50
N VAL A 157 -2.00 -14.17 2.68
CA VAL A 157 -1.85 -13.24 3.82
C VAL A 157 -0.42 -13.36 4.31
N TRP A 158 0.36 -12.29 4.16
CA TRP A 158 1.78 -12.29 4.45
C TRP A 158 2.31 -10.92 4.85
N ASP A 159 3.09 -10.87 5.90
CA ASP A 159 3.77 -9.66 6.34
C ASP A 159 5.17 -9.57 5.69
N PHE A 160 5.23 -8.99 4.51
CA PHE A 160 6.48 -8.83 3.76
C PHE A 160 7.41 -7.74 4.34
N GLU A 161 6.92 -6.90 5.25
CA GLU A 161 7.76 -5.96 5.97
C GLU A 161 8.64 -6.66 7.01
N ASP A 162 8.12 -7.70 7.64
CA ASP A 162 8.77 -8.37 8.77
C ASP A 162 9.29 -9.77 8.46
N LEU A 163 8.79 -10.42 7.40
CA LEU A 163 9.09 -11.82 7.07
C LEU A 163 9.64 -11.99 5.65
N PRO A 164 10.64 -12.89 5.45
CA PRO A 164 11.10 -13.28 4.11
C PRO A 164 9.96 -13.82 3.26
N LEU A 165 9.95 -13.51 1.96
CA LEU A 165 8.85 -13.77 1.03
C LEU A 165 8.75 -15.25 0.60
N SER A 166 8.59 -16.18 1.52
CA SER A 166 8.55 -17.62 1.24
C SER A 166 7.22 -18.10 0.63
N CYS A 167 6.17 -17.27 0.62
CA CYS A 167 4.88 -17.64 0.03
C CYS A 167 4.97 -17.76 -1.50
N VAL A 168 5.81 -16.99 -2.17
CA VAL A 168 6.03 -17.07 -3.62
C VAL A 168 6.63 -18.42 -4.01
N GLU A 169 7.60 -18.91 -3.24
CA GLU A 169 8.21 -20.22 -3.51
C GLU A 169 7.20 -21.35 -3.41
N ARG A 170 6.28 -21.30 -2.45
CA ARG A 170 5.21 -22.32 -2.31
C ARG A 170 4.15 -22.22 -3.42
N TRP A 171 3.96 -21.03 -3.98
CA TRP A 171 3.00 -20.79 -5.07
C TRP A 171 3.56 -21.17 -6.44
N ARG A 172 4.87 -21.15 -6.61
CA ARG A 172 5.56 -21.43 -7.87
C ARG A 172 5.17 -22.80 -8.43
N ALA A 173 4.83 -22.87 -9.72
CA ALA A 173 4.39 -24.11 -10.35
C ALA A 173 5.54 -24.87 -11.04
N GLY A 174 6.65 -24.19 -11.35
CA GLY A 174 7.78 -24.73 -12.11
C GLY A 174 9.07 -23.96 -11.82
N GLU A 175 10.01 -24.04 -12.74
CA GLU A 175 11.31 -23.37 -12.64
C GLU A 175 11.33 -21.98 -13.31
N GLU A 176 10.25 -21.60 -13.97
CA GLU A 176 10.15 -20.29 -14.64
C GLU A 176 10.30 -19.16 -13.64
N PRO A 177 10.98 -18.05 -14.02
CA PRO A 177 11.04 -16.84 -13.22
C PRO A 177 9.65 -16.33 -12.85
N VAL A 178 9.53 -15.69 -11.71
CA VAL A 178 8.30 -14.98 -11.29
C VAL A 178 8.53 -13.49 -11.42
N LEU A 179 7.51 -12.79 -11.95
CA LEU A 179 7.47 -11.35 -11.90
C LEU A 179 6.89 -10.91 -10.55
N VAL A 180 7.73 -10.30 -9.72
CA VAL A 180 7.34 -9.77 -8.42
C VAL A 180 7.13 -8.27 -8.52
N CYS A 181 5.96 -7.81 -8.10
CA CYS A 181 5.53 -6.43 -8.27
C CYS A 181 5.34 -5.71 -6.93
N LEU A 182 5.87 -4.50 -6.83
CA LEU A 182 5.57 -3.46 -5.84
C LEU A 182 5.04 -2.25 -6.61
N LEU A 183 3.76 -2.29 -6.98
CA LEU A 183 3.13 -1.28 -7.84
C LEU A 183 2.62 -0.08 -7.04
N GLY A 184 2.28 0.99 -7.78
CA GLY A 184 1.70 2.20 -7.24
C GLY A 184 2.67 2.99 -6.35
N HIS A 185 2.82 2.64 -5.11
CA HIS A 185 3.74 3.30 -4.19
C HIS A 185 3.97 2.47 -2.91
N THR A 186 3.75 1.17 -2.99
CA THR A 186 3.84 0.26 -1.83
C THR A 186 5.15 0.43 -1.08
N LEU A 187 6.29 0.52 -1.78
CA LEU A 187 7.61 0.70 -1.17
C LEU A 187 7.74 2.01 -0.36
N GLY A 188 7.01 3.06 -0.71
CA GLY A 188 7.01 4.32 0.03
C GLY A 188 6.20 4.29 1.32
N ASN A 189 5.36 3.27 1.48
CA ASN A 189 4.41 3.14 2.58
C ASN A 189 4.86 2.14 3.67
N VAL A 190 5.94 1.38 3.44
CA VAL A 190 6.50 0.45 4.44
C VAL A 190 7.31 1.19 5.51
N GLU A 191 7.43 0.63 6.70
CA GLU A 191 8.21 1.23 7.79
C GLU A 191 9.71 1.30 7.45
N ASP A 192 10.27 0.21 6.93
CA ASP A 192 11.67 0.11 6.52
C ASP A 192 11.79 -0.46 5.10
N PRO A 193 11.94 0.39 4.06
CA PRO A 193 12.09 -0.06 2.67
C PRO A 193 13.31 -0.98 2.45
N THR A 194 14.39 -0.79 3.20
CA THR A 194 15.59 -1.62 3.07
C THR A 194 15.31 -3.03 3.56
N ARG A 195 14.68 -3.17 4.72
CA ARG A 195 14.28 -4.46 5.28
C ARG A 195 13.25 -5.17 4.39
N ALA A 196 12.23 -4.45 3.92
CA ALA A 196 11.22 -5.01 3.02
C ALA A 196 11.84 -5.57 1.73
N LEU A 197 12.72 -4.82 1.07
CA LEU A 197 13.44 -5.29 -0.12
C LEU A 197 14.38 -6.47 0.18
N GLY A 198 15.03 -6.48 1.34
CA GLY A 198 15.85 -7.60 1.81
C GLY A 198 15.01 -8.87 2.04
N ASN A 199 13.83 -8.76 2.63
CA ASN A 199 12.88 -9.85 2.80
C ASN A 199 12.39 -10.43 1.46
N LEU A 200 12.14 -9.55 0.48
CA LEU A 200 11.83 -9.99 -0.89
C LEU A 200 13.00 -10.77 -1.48
N ALA A 201 14.20 -10.18 -1.44
CA ALA A 201 15.40 -10.80 -1.98
C ALA A 201 15.67 -12.17 -1.33
N ALA A 202 15.45 -12.33 -0.04
CA ALA A 202 15.68 -13.59 0.67
C ALA A 202 14.69 -14.71 0.27
N GLY A 203 13.48 -14.36 -0.20
CA GLY A 203 12.43 -15.31 -0.57
C GLY A 203 12.35 -15.64 -2.07
N LEU A 204 13.23 -15.09 -2.90
CA LEU A 204 13.16 -15.20 -4.36
C LEU A 204 14.41 -15.86 -4.95
N ARG A 205 14.25 -16.45 -6.14
CA ARG A 205 15.32 -17.14 -6.87
C ARG A 205 16.10 -16.22 -7.79
N ASN A 206 17.28 -16.64 -8.18
CA ASN A 206 18.01 -16.01 -9.29
C ASN A 206 17.17 -16.09 -10.57
N GLY A 207 17.14 -14.99 -11.31
CA GLY A 207 16.32 -14.87 -12.52
C GLY A 207 14.92 -14.29 -12.29
N ASP A 208 14.40 -14.29 -11.05
CA ASP A 208 13.14 -13.58 -10.75
C ASP A 208 13.27 -12.09 -11.06
N VAL A 209 12.18 -11.50 -11.52
CA VAL A 209 12.13 -10.10 -11.94
C VAL A 209 11.35 -9.29 -10.91
N LEU A 210 11.95 -8.23 -10.41
CA LEU A 210 11.29 -7.21 -9.60
C LEU A 210 10.83 -6.07 -10.49
N LEU A 211 9.58 -5.66 -10.35
CA LEU A 211 9.04 -4.41 -10.87
C LEU A 211 8.58 -3.57 -9.68
N ALA A 212 9.21 -2.43 -9.46
CA ALA A 212 8.86 -1.52 -8.37
C ALA A 212 8.60 -0.12 -8.91
N SER A 213 7.49 0.50 -8.46
CA SER A 213 7.21 1.89 -8.73
C SER A 213 7.04 2.70 -7.46
N VAL A 214 7.50 3.93 -7.49
CA VAL A 214 7.47 4.84 -6.34
C VAL A 214 7.12 6.26 -6.77
N LEU A 215 6.55 7.02 -5.85
CA LEU A 215 6.38 8.46 -6.00
C LEU A 215 7.72 9.17 -5.74
N LEU A 216 8.03 10.12 -6.61
CA LEU A 216 9.23 10.94 -6.50
C LEU A 216 9.00 12.20 -5.66
N ARG A 217 10.09 12.68 -5.09
CA ARG A 217 10.16 13.98 -4.40
C ARG A 217 9.82 15.09 -5.39
N GLN A 218 8.85 15.91 -5.02
CA GLN A 218 8.46 17.06 -5.80
C GLN A 218 9.19 18.33 -5.35
N PRO A 219 9.40 19.30 -6.25
CA PRO A 219 9.87 20.63 -5.86
C PRO A 219 8.98 21.27 -4.79
N ALA A 220 9.55 22.12 -3.94
CA ALA A 220 8.84 22.75 -2.83
C ALA A 220 7.55 23.48 -3.27
N ALA A 221 7.54 24.06 -4.48
CA ALA A 221 6.35 24.71 -5.04
C ALA A 221 5.17 23.77 -5.32
N LEU A 222 5.42 22.45 -5.44
CA LEU A 222 4.41 21.43 -5.73
C LEU A 222 4.02 20.58 -4.51
N VAL A 223 4.55 20.89 -3.32
CA VAL A 223 4.22 20.14 -2.08
C VAL A 223 2.72 20.25 -1.78
N GLU A 224 2.10 21.40 -2.01
CA GLU A 224 0.66 21.57 -1.81
C GLU A 224 -0.18 20.64 -2.68
N SER A 225 0.18 20.45 -3.95
CA SER A 225 -0.51 19.49 -4.83
C SER A 225 -0.29 18.05 -4.37
N THR A 226 0.89 17.73 -3.85
CA THR A 226 1.19 16.42 -3.25
C THR A 226 0.27 16.11 -2.07
N MET A 227 -0.10 17.13 -1.28
CA MET A 227 -0.95 16.98 -0.10
C MET A 227 -2.44 16.86 -0.41
N THR A 228 -2.88 17.13 -1.65
CA THR A 228 -4.31 17.20 -2.01
C THR A 228 -5.06 15.90 -1.69
N ALA A 229 -4.53 14.74 -2.10
CA ALA A 229 -5.16 13.45 -1.87
C ALA A 229 -5.31 13.10 -0.38
N TYR A 230 -4.44 13.64 0.47
CA TYR A 230 -4.45 13.40 1.93
C TYR A 230 -5.37 14.37 2.70
N ARG A 231 -5.91 15.40 2.05
CA ARG A 231 -6.81 16.40 2.68
C ARG A 231 -8.28 16.03 2.62
N THR A 232 -8.59 14.85 2.13
CA THR A 232 -9.96 14.38 1.97
C THR A 232 -10.52 13.80 3.27
N TYR A 233 -11.85 13.86 3.43
CA TYR A 233 -12.52 13.18 4.54
C TYR A 233 -12.33 11.65 4.46
N ALA A 234 -12.32 11.10 3.25
CA ALA A 234 -12.07 9.67 3.03
C ALA A 234 -10.69 9.25 3.55
N PHE A 235 -9.63 10.05 3.30
CA PHE A 235 -8.31 9.80 3.87
C PHE A 235 -8.34 9.81 5.41
N ARG A 236 -8.98 10.82 6.01
CA ARG A 236 -9.11 10.90 7.47
C ARG A 236 -9.76 9.64 8.04
N CYS A 237 -10.84 9.15 7.43
CA CYS A 237 -11.50 7.92 7.84
C CYS A 237 -10.55 6.73 7.73
N ALA A 238 -9.84 6.58 6.61
CA ALA A 238 -8.89 5.47 6.41
C ALA A 238 -7.75 5.50 7.43
N ALA A 239 -7.16 6.67 7.70
CA ALA A 239 -6.05 6.80 8.63
C ALA A 239 -6.42 6.54 10.10
N LEU A 240 -7.66 6.87 10.51
CA LEU A 240 -8.11 6.73 11.89
C LEU A 240 -8.85 5.42 12.18
N GLU A 241 -9.30 4.68 11.16
CA GLU A 241 -10.11 3.47 11.37
C GLU A 241 -9.45 2.41 12.26
N PRO A 242 -8.14 2.12 12.19
CA PRO A 242 -7.51 1.17 13.11
C PRO A 242 -7.68 1.55 14.58
N LEU A 243 -7.61 2.84 14.87
CA LEU A 243 -7.77 3.39 16.21
C LEU A 243 -9.23 3.29 16.70
N ILE A 244 -10.17 3.57 15.78
CA ILE A 244 -11.61 3.45 16.04
C ILE A 244 -11.97 1.98 16.27
N ALA A 245 -11.41 1.06 15.50
CA ALA A 245 -11.60 -0.38 15.65
C ALA A 245 -11.05 -0.91 16.99
N CYS A 246 -10.05 -0.24 17.56
CA CYS A 246 -9.57 -0.51 18.93
C CYS A 246 -10.45 0.12 20.04
N GLY A 247 -11.46 0.92 19.69
CA GLY A 247 -12.39 1.52 20.63
C GLY A 247 -12.17 2.99 20.97
N LEU A 248 -11.21 3.67 20.29
CA LEU A 248 -11.06 5.12 20.41
C LEU A 248 -12.19 5.84 19.65
N ARG A 249 -12.66 6.96 20.19
CA ARG A 249 -13.74 7.73 19.55
C ARG A 249 -13.14 8.76 18.59
N PRO A 250 -13.69 8.91 17.38
CA PRO A 250 -13.22 9.91 16.40
C PRO A 250 -13.17 11.33 16.95
N SER A 251 -14.08 11.69 17.86
CA SER A 251 -14.15 13.00 18.52
C SER A 251 -12.97 13.29 19.46
N ASP A 252 -12.29 12.26 19.91
CA ASP A 252 -11.19 12.35 20.86
C ASP A 252 -9.82 12.30 20.15
N LEU A 253 -9.82 12.28 18.81
CA LEU A 253 -8.62 12.20 17.97
C LEU A 253 -8.44 13.45 17.11
N GLU A 254 -7.30 14.11 17.24
CA GLU A 254 -6.87 15.16 16.33
C GLU A 254 -5.78 14.61 15.41
N LEU A 255 -6.06 14.55 14.09
CA LEU A 255 -5.09 14.14 13.07
C LEU A 255 -4.48 15.37 12.41
N VAL A 256 -3.17 15.48 12.47
CA VAL A 256 -2.37 16.52 11.83
C VAL A 256 -1.48 15.90 10.75
N LEU A 257 -1.54 16.46 9.55
CA LEU A 257 -0.68 16.06 8.43
C LEU A 257 0.46 17.05 8.23
N ARG A 258 1.66 16.50 8.05
CA ARG A 258 2.88 17.28 7.77
C ARG A 258 3.63 16.69 6.59
N TYR A 259 4.35 17.54 5.87
CA TYR A 259 5.35 17.11 4.90
C TYR A 259 6.72 17.44 5.44
N VAL A 260 7.46 16.42 5.86
CA VAL A 260 8.77 16.54 6.51
C VAL A 260 9.74 15.58 5.84
N ASP A 261 10.92 16.06 5.47
CA ASP A 261 12.00 15.25 4.89
C ASP A 261 11.50 14.33 3.74
N SER A 262 10.70 14.92 2.85
CA SER A 262 10.09 14.22 1.70
C SER A 262 9.11 13.10 2.09
N THR A 263 8.56 13.14 3.29
CA THR A 263 7.57 12.20 3.78
C THR A 263 6.30 12.92 4.19
N VAL A 264 5.17 12.44 3.73
CA VAL A 264 3.88 12.81 4.32
C VAL A 264 3.73 12.00 5.60
N VAL A 265 3.60 12.69 6.73
CA VAL A 265 3.45 12.09 8.06
C VAL A 265 2.11 12.50 8.62
N GLY A 266 1.35 11.53 9.13
CA GLY A 266 0.12 11.75 9.89
C GLY A 266 0.37 11.46 11.36
N GLU A 267 0.09 12.45 12.20
CA GLU A 267 0.28 12.37 13.65
C GLU A 267 -1.08 12.56 14.34
N VAL A 268 -1.37 11.69 15.30
CA VAL A 268 -2.58 11.75 16.11
C VAL A 268 -2.25 12.22 17.50
N THR A 269 -3.04 13.15 18.01
CA THR A 269 -3.03 13.56 19.42
C THR A 269 -4.38 13.18 20.05
N LEU A 270 -4.34 12.53 21.22
CA LEU A 270 -5.54 12.31 22.02
C LEU A 270 -5.97 13.63 22.68
N LEU A 271 -7.22 14.02 22.47
CA LEU A 271 -7.78 15.25 23.07
C LEU A 271 -8.23 15.06 24.52
N ARG A 272 -8.36 13.80 24.98
CA ARG A 272 -8.79 13.42 26.32
C ARG A 272 -8.15 12.12 26.75
N ASP A 273 -8.18 11.85 28.05
CA ASP A 273 -7.82 10.53 28.58
C ASP A 273 -8.71 9.45 27.94
N ALA A 274 -8.08 8.36 27.55
CA ALA A 274 -8.76 7.21 26.96
C ALA A 274 -8.21 5.91 27.55
N ARG A 275 -9.06 4.89 27.62
CA ARG A 275 -8.63 3.55 28.00
C ARG A 275 -8.95 2.57 26.87
N VAL A 276 -7.93 1.86 26.42
CA VAL A 276 -8.01 0.89 25.32
C VAL A 276 -7.39 -0.42 25.77
N GLU A 277 -8.16 -1.49 25.84
CA GLU A 277 -7.69 -2.85 26.20
C GLU A 277 -6.82 -2.90 27.48
N GLY A 278 -7.17 -2.09 28.47
CA GLY A 278 -6.42 -2.01 29.72
C GLY A 278 -5.24 -1.04 29.73
N LEU A 279 -4.86 -0.45 28.61
CA LEU A 279 -3.89 0.62 28.53
C LEU A 279 -4.58 1.96 28.81
N ASP A 280 -4.09 2.70 29.79
CA ASP A 280 -4.52 4.07 30.08
C ASP A 280 -3.64 5.05 29.28
N LEU A 281 -4.27 5.81 28.39
CA LEU A 281 -3.65 6.82 27.55
C LEU A 281 -4.10 8.20 28.02
N ALA A 282 -3.14 9.04 28.40
CA ALA A 282 -3.44 10.41 28.84
C ALA A 282 -3.85 11.31 27.67
N GLY A 283 -4.70 12.29 27.90
CA GLY A 283 -4.92 13.40 26.99
C GLY A 283 -3.59 14.10 26.68
N GLY A 284 -3.39 14.44 25.41
CA GLY A 284 -2.10 14.93 24.90
C GLY A 284 -1.14 13.82 24.46
N HIS A 285 -1.45 12.53 24.66
CA HIS A 285 -0.63 11.45 24.09
C HIS A 285 -0.57 11.58 22.57
N HIS A 286 0.64 11.48 22.03
CA HIS A 286 0.93 11.79 20.63
C HIS A 286 1.70 10.65 19.98
N PHE A 287 1.28 10.25 18.78
CA PHE A 287 1.92 9.19 18.02
C PHE A 287 1.70 9.34 16.52
N ARG A 288 2.61 8.80 15.72
CA ARG A 288 2.47 8.72 14.27
C ARG A 288 1.53 7.58 13.90
N CYS A 289 0.56 7.83 13.00
CA CYS A 289 -0.34 6.81 12.46
C CYS A 289 -0.26 6.64 10.93
N PHE A 290 0.46 7.51 10.25
CA PHE A 290 0.58 7.47 8.80
C PHE A 290 1.95 7.92 8.35
N LEU A 291 2.47 7.28 7.30
CA LEU A 291 3.64 7.73 6.58
C LEU A 291 3.51 7.41 5.08
N SER A 292 4.05 8.29 4.23
CA SER A 292 4.19 8.02 2.79
C SER A 292 5.41 8.78 2.28
N ARG A 293 6.51 8.04 2.03
CA ARG A 293 7.79 8.60 1.59
C ARG A 293 7.76 9.00 0.14
N ARG A 294 8.59 9.99 -0.19
CA ARG A 294 8.90 10.36 -1.58
C ARG A 294 10.41 10.20 -1.75
N PHE A 295 10.81 9.60 -2.85
CA PHE A 295 12.20 9.28 -3.12
C PHE A 295 12.81 10.20 -4.16
N THR A 296 14.12 10.36 -4.15
CA THR A 296 14.88 10.75 -5.32
C THR A 296 15.19 9.52 -6.18
N CYS A 297 15.50 9.72 -7.46
CA CYS A 297 15.91 8.62 -8.32
C CYS A 297 17.11 7.84 -7.77
N ASP A 298 18.12 8.58 -7.25
CA ASP A 298 19.32 7.97 -6.67
C ASP A 298 19.05 7.16 -5.40
N GLU A 299 18.08 7.58 -4.58
CA GLU A 299 17.66 6.80 -3.42
C GLU A 299 17.02 5.48 -3.82
N VAL A 300 16.15 5.50 -4.86
CA VAL A 300 15.51 4.28 -5.37
C VAL A 300 16.56 3.31 -5.91
N VAL A 301 17.49 3.80 -6.72
CA VAL A 301 18.59 2.98 -7.28
C VAL A 301 19.37 2.33 -6.16
N ARG A 302 19.85 3.12 -5.19
CA ARG A 302 20.61 2.59 -4.05
C ARG A 302 19.84 1.58 -3.21
N LEU A 303 18.56 1.81 -2.95
CA LEU A 303 17.72 0.87 -2.19
C LEU A 303 17.63 -0.49 -2.89
N ILE A 304 17.37 -0.49 -4.20
CA ILE A 304 17.24 -1.70 -5.02
C ILE A 304 18.56 -2.47 -5.08
N GLU A 305 19.67 -1.77 -5.40
CA GLU A 305 20.99 -2.40 -5.53
C GLU A 305 21.54 -2.92 -4.20
N ASN A 306 21.37 -2.16 -3.10
CA ASN A 306 21.80 -2.59 -1.77
C ASN A 306 21.03 -3.82 -1.26
N ALA A 307 19.83 -4.06 -1.76
CA ALA A 307 19.05 -5.27 -1.47
C ALA A 307 19.46 -6.49 -2.34
N GLY A 308 20.50 -6.34 -3.18
CA GLY A 308 21.05 -7.42 -4.01
C GLY A 308 20.35 -7.62 -5.35
N TRP A 309 19.66 -6.61 -5.84
CA TRP A 309 19.04 -6.61 -7.16
C TRP A 309 19.91 -5.90 -8.20
N SER A 310 19.93 -6.43 -9.43
CA SER A 310 20.60 -5.79 -10.58
C SER A 310 19.57 -5.06 -11.43
N ILE A 311 19.64 -3.73 -11.49
CA ILE A 311 18.71 -2.91 -12.26
C ILE A 311 18.94 -3.19 -13.76
N ARG A 312 17.85 -3.50 -14.47
CA ARG A 312 17.82 -3.74 -15.93
C ARG A 312 17.26 -2.56 -16.70
N ALA A 313 16.25 -1.89 -16.12
CA ALA A 313 15.68 -0.70 -16.69
C ALA A 313 15.14 0.20 -15.57
N ALA A 314 15.19 1.51 -15.79
CA ALA A 314 14.59 2.50 -14.90
C ALA A 314 14.01 3.62 -15.74
N ARG A 315 12.81 4.07 -15.38
CA ARG A 315 12.12 5.13 -16.12
C ARG A 315 11.38 6.06 -15.16
N VAL A 316 11.57 7.34 -15.39
CA VAL A 316 10.75 8.40 -14.77
C VAL A 316 9.64 8.75 -15.76
N ASP A 317 8.40 8.88 -15.27
CA ASP A 317 7.28 9.28 -16.10
C ASP A 317 7.43 10.74 -16.62
N GLU A 318 6.63 11.10 -17.62
CA GLU A 318 6.68 12.44 -18.24
C GLU A 318 6.38 13.56 -17.25
N THR A 319 5.54 13.29 -16.26
CA THR A 319 5.16 14.24 -15.21
C THR A 319 6.22 14.37 -14.12
N ARG A 320 7.21 13.47 -14.10
CA ARG A 320 8.23 13.33 -13.07
C ARG A 320 7.67 13.07 -11.66
N HIS A 321 6.49 12.49 -11.61
CA HIS A 321 5.86 12.10 -10.34
C HIS A 321 6.23 10.68 -9.91
N HIS A 322 6.47 9.78 -10.88
CA HIS A 322 6.78 8.37 -10.60
C HIS A 322 8.11 7.96 -11.21
N MET A 323 8.78 7.06 -10.52
CA MET A 323 9.87 6.27 -11.07
C MET A 323 9.50 4.80 -10.99
N THR A 324 9.67 4.10 -12.10
CA THR A 324 9.55 2.63 -12.15
C THR A 324 10.91 2.03 -12.42
N VAL A 325 11.23 0.95 -11.72
CA VAL A 325 12.47 0.19 -11.87
C VAL A 325 12.12 -1.26 -12.12
N ALA A 326 12.75 -1.85 -13.11
CA ALA A 326 12.78 -3.28 -13.32
C ALA A 326 14.19 -3.80 -13.02
N ALA A 327 14.27 -4.84 -12.20
CA ALA A 327 15.52 -5.42 -11.75
C ALA A 327 15.43 -6.95 -11.74
N THR A 328 16.57 -7.63 -11.84
CA THR A 328 16.65 -9.09 -11.72
C THR A 328 17.47 -9.46 -10.50
N ARG A 329 17.13 -10.56 -9.88
CA ARG A 329 18.00 -11.17 -8.90
C ARG A 329 19.17 -11.85 -9.62
N GLY A 330 20.37 -11.50 -9.21
CA GLY A 330 21.63 -12.04 -9.76
C GLY A 330 22.07 -13.32 -9.07
#